data_054e0532a6e77a62a3c566262d554128
#
_entry.id   054e0532a6e77a62a3c566262d554128
#
_cell.length_a   1.000
_cell.length_b   1.000
_cell.length_c   1.000
_cell.angle_alpha   90.00
_cell.angle_beta   90.00
_cell.angle_gamma   90.00
#
_symmetry.space_group_name_H-M   'P 1'
#
loop_
_entity.id
_entity.type
_entity.pdbx_description
1 polymer ?
#
loop_
_entity_poly.entity_id
_entity_poly.type
_entity_poly.pdbx_seq_one_letter_code
_entity_poly.pdbx_strand_id
1 'polypeptide(L)'
;MDSLVSVVIPVYNEEHNLEELVRRCLAACSEMKRPFEVILVDDGSRDKSALMISEAGVRHGGKIVGVLLNRNYGQHSAVMAGFSESRGEIVVTLDADLQNPPEEIPRLVAKMDEGYD
;
A
#
# COMPACT_ATOMS: atom_id res chain seq x y z
N MET A 1 1.45 18.43 14.61
CA MET A 1 0.37 17.80 13.82
C MET A 1 0.96 16.80 12.86
N ASP A 2 0.37 15.63 12.79
CA ASP A 2 0.95 14.54 12.04
C ASP A 2 0.64 14.64 10.55
N SER A 3 1.67 14.48 9.73
CA SER A 3 1.50 14.47 8.29
C SER A 3 0.88 13.14 7.83
N LEU A 4 0.26 13.18 6.66
CA LEU A 4 -0.29 12.01 6.02
C LEU A 4 0.83 11.04 5.62
N VAL A 5 0.63 9.76 5.87
CA VAL A 5 1.55 8.69 5.47
C VAL A 5 0.93 7.93 4.30
N SER A 6 1.71 7.72 3.25
CA SER A 6 1.31 6.88 2.11
C SER A 6 2.14 5.61 2.10
N VAL A 7 1.46 4.47 2.04
CA VAL A 7 2.13 3.17 1.91
C VAL A 7 1.85 2.65 0.50
N VAL A 8 2.89 2.46 -0.29
CA VAL A 8 2.75 2.03 -1.69
C VAL A 8 3.15 0.57 -1.79
N ILE A 9 2.23 -0.25 -2.31
CA ILE A 9 2.42 -1.70 -2.41
C ILE A 9 2.13 -2.14 -3.84
N PRO A 10 3.17 -2.54 -4.60
CA PRO A 10 2.93 -3.11 -5.93
C PRO A 10 2.41 -4.54 -5.77
N VAL A 11 1.42 -4.90 -6.58
CA VAL A 11 0.74 -6.18 -6.50
C VAL A 11 0.75 -6.84 -7.88
N TYR A 12 1.19 -8.10 -7.94
CA TYR A 12 1.09 -8.89 -9.16
C TYR A 12 0.78 -10.33 -8.79
N ASN A 13 -0.45 -10.79 -9.12
CA ASN A 13 -0.91 -12.16 -8.86
C ASN A 13 -0.75 -12.57 -7.39
N GLU A 14 -1.33 -11.77 -6.48
CA GLU A 14 -1.26 -12.00 -5.04
C GLU A 14 -2.64 -12.26 -4.43
N GLU A 15 -3.56 -12.87 -5.19
CA GLU A 15 -4.93 -13.04 -4.70
C GLU A 15 -5.01 -13.80 -3.38
N HIS A 16 -4.07 -14.72 -3.12
CA HIS A 16 -4.08 -15.51 -1.89
C HIS A 16 -3.59 -14.74 -0.67
N ASN A 17 -2.86 -13.65 -0.87
CA ASN A 17 -2.31 -12.85 0.22
C ASN A 17 -3.03 -11.54 0.47
N LEU A 18 -3.83 -11.07 -0.51
CA LEU A 18 -4.36 -9.70 -0.46
C LEU A 18 -5.29 -9.44 0.72
N GLU A 19 -6.16 -10.39 1.07
CA GLU A 19 -7.09 -10.18 2.17
C GLU A 19 -6.33 -9.97 3.49
N GLU A 20 -5.36 -10.83 3.75
CA GLU A 20 -4.54 -10.70 4.95
C GLU A 20 -3.69 -9.44 4.91
N LEU A 21 -3.11 -9.12 3.75
CA LEU A 21 -2.28 -7.94 3.58
C LEU A 21 -3.07 -6.67 3.92
N VAL A 22 -4.27 -6.53 3.37
CA VAL A 22 -5.12 -5.36 3.63
C VAL A 22 -5.45 -5.26 5.11
N ARG A 23 -5.88 -6.36 5.71
CA ARG A 23 -6.24 -6.39 7.12
C ARG A 23 -5.08 -5.97 8.01
N ARG A 24 -3.90 -6.52 7.75
CA ARG A 24 -2.72 -6.23 8.57
C ARG A 24 -2.20 -4.82 8.35
N CYS A 25 -2.27 -4.31 7.12
CA CYS A 25 -1.87 -2.93 6.84
C CYS A 25 -2.78 -1.94 7.55
N LEU A 26 -4.09 -2.16 7.50
CA LEU A 26 -5.03 -1.27 8.17
C LEU A 26 -4.81 -1.27 9.68
N ALA A 27 -4.59 -2.45 10.27
CA ALA A 27 -4.33 -2.56 11.70
C ALA A 27 -3.04 -1.84 12.09
N ALA A 28 -1.96 -2.08 11.36
CA ALA A 28 -0.67 -1.49 11.66
C ALA A 28 -0.71 0.04 11.51
N CYS A 29 -1.32 0.52 10.44
CA CYS A 29 -1.39 1.95 10.19
C CYS A 29 -2.28 2.66 11.23
N SER A 30 -3.34 1.99 11.66
CA SER A 30 -4.23 2.57 12.68
C SER A 30 -3.51 2.78 14.01
N GLU A 31 -2.50 1.95 14.31
CA GLU A 31 -1.73 2.10 15.55
C GLU A 31 -0.90 3.38 15.59
N MET A 32 -0.59 3.95 14.43
CA MET A 32 0.18 5.19 14.36
C MET A 32 -0.60 6.41 14.83
N LYS A 33 -1.92 6.33 14.84
CA LYS A 33 -2.83 7.42 15.25
C LYS A 33 -2.59 8.71 14.47
N ARG A 34 -2.38 8.55 13.16
CA ARG A 34 -2.18 9.67 12.24
C ARG A 34 -2.83 9.31 10.90
N PRO A 35 -3.11 10.31 10.06
CA PRO A 35 -3.75 10.01 8.78
C PRO A 35 -2.84 9.15 7.89
N PHE A 36 -3.44 8.21 7.17
CA PHE A 36 -2.70 7.33 6.29
C PHE A 36 -3.56 6.92 5.10
N GLU A 37 -2.90 6.50 4.04
CA GLU A 37 -3.51 5.84 2.89
C GLU A 37 -2.61 4.68 2.48
N VAL A 38 -3.22 3.57 2.06
CA VAL A 38 -2.50 2.42 1.52
C VAL A 38 -2.85 2.34 0.05
N ILE A 39 -1.84 2.49 -0.80
CA ILE A 39 -2.02 2.51 -2.25
C ILE A 39 -1.60 1.16 -2.80
N LEU A 40 -2.59 0.38 -3.24
CA LEU A 40 -2.35 -0.94 -3.83
C LEU A 40 -2.34 -0.77 -5.34
N VAL A 41 -1.18 -1.01 -5.95
CA VAL A 41 -1.03 -0.85 -7.39
C VAL A 41 -1.03 -2.21 -8.05
N ASP A 42 -2.12 -2.52 -8.77
CA ASP A 42 -2.18 -3.78 -9.51
C ASP A 42 -1.40 -3.65 -10.80
N ASP A 43 -0.36 -4.45 -10.93
CA ASP A 43 0.55 -4.41 -12.09
C ASP A 43 0.07 -5.38 -13.18
N GLY A 44 -1.21 -5.30 -13.53
CA GLY A 44 -1.76 -6.12 -14.61
C GLY A 44 -1.92 -7.58 -14.24
N SER A 45 -2.36 -7.87 -13.02
CA SER A 45 -2.54 -9.26 -12.56
C SER A 45 -3.52 -10.02 -13.44
N ARG A 46 -3.29 -11.32 -13.56
CA ARG A 46 -4.16 -12.23 -14.32
C ARG A 46 -5.14 -12.97 -13.42
N ASP A 47 -4.97 -12.89 -12.13
CA ASP A 47 -5.83 -13.54 -11.15
C ASP A 47 -6.87 -12.54 -10.62
N LYS A 48 -7.42 -12.78 -9.42
CA LYS A 48 -8.45 -11.93 -8.84
C LYS A 48 -7.91 -10.71 -8.09
N SER A 49 -6.60 -10.47 -8.17
CA SER A 49 -5.99 -9.36 -7.43
C SER A 49 -6.64 -8.01 -7.74
N ALA A 50 -6.81 -7.70 -9.03
CA ALA A 50 -7.40 -6.40 -9.43
C ALA A 50 -8.80 -6.23 -8.85
N LEU A 51 -9.63 -7.27 -8.92
CA LEU A 51 -10.98 -7.22 -8.38
C LEU A 51 -10.95 -7.02 -6.86
N MET A 52 -10.09 -7.75 -6.18
CA MET A 52 -9.96 -7.64 -4.72
C MET A 52 -9.51 -6.25 -4.30
N ILE A 53 -8.60 -5.64 -5.06
CA ILE A 53 -8.14 -4.28 -4.79
C ILE A 53 -9.28 -3.28 -4.97
N SER A 54 -10.06 -3.42 -6.04
CA SER A 54 -11.22 -2.56 -6.28
C SER A 54 -12.23 -2.65 -5.15
N GLU A 55 -12.50 -3.87 -4.70
CA GLU A 55 -13.45 -4.09 -3.60
C GLU A 55 -12.92 -3.49 -2.28
N ALA A 56 -11.63 -3.64 -2.03
CA ALA A 56 -11.03 -3.06 -0.83
C ALA A 56 -11.12 -1.54 -0.84
N GLY A 57 -10.91 -0.93 -2.01
CA GLY A 57 -11.03 0.53 -2.15
C GLY A 57 -12.42 1.04 -1.87
N VAL A 58 -13.44 0.28 -2.28
CA VAL A 58 -14.84 0.63 -2.00
C VAL A 58 -15.14 0.45 -0.51
N ARG A 59 -14.70 -0.68 0.06
CA ARG A 59 -14.98 -1.02 1.47
C ARG A 59 -14.29 -0.08 2.44
N HIS A 60 -13.08 0.35 2.11
CA HIS A 60 -12.24 1.17 2.99
C HIS A 60 -11.88 2.51 2.32
N GLY A 61 -12.90 3.17 1.77
CA GLY A 61 -12.68 4.44 1.05
C GLY A 61 -11.93 5.45 1.88
N GLY A 62 -10.95 6.09 1.25
CA GLY A 62 -10.08 7.05 1.92
C GLY A 62 -8.86 6.44 2.58
N LYS A 63 -8.91 5.16 2.95
CA LYS A 63 -7.77 4.45 3.55
C LYS A 63 -7.09 3.52 2.57
N ILE A 64 -7.86 2.90 1.69
CA ILE A 64 -7.32 2.05 0.62
C ILE A 64 -7.57 2.74 -0.71
N VAL A 65 -6.51 2.90 -1.49
CA VAL A 65 -6.58 3.48 -2.83
C VAL A 65 -6.09 2.42 -3.81
N GLY A 66 -6.92 2.08 -4.77
CA GLY A 66 -6.55 1.11 -5.80
C GLY A 66 -6.10 1.81 -7.07
N VAL A 67 -4.97 1.37 -7.62
CA VAL A 67 -4.47 1.84 -8.91
C VAL A 67 -4.33 0.60 -9.77
N LEU A 68 -5.06 0.54 -10.87
CA LEU A 68 -5.07 -0.65 -11.74
C LEU A 68 -4.39 -0.32 -13.05
N LEU A 69 -3.22 -0.92 -13.27
CA LEU A 69 -2.51 -0.76 -14.53
C LEU A 69 -3.12 -1.70 -15.57
N ASN A 70 -3.12 -1.29 -16.82
CA ASN A 70 -3.80 -2.06 -17.88
C ASN A 70 -3.00 -3.29 -18.34
N ARG A 71 -1.77 -3.43 -17.88
CA ARG A 71 -0.95 -4.63 -18.16
C ARG A 71 0.25 -4.63 -17.24
N ASN A 72 1.02 -5.69 -17.28
CA ASN A 72 2.23 -5.81 -16.46
C ASN A 72 3.34 -4.93 -17.03
N TYR A 73 3.76 -3.94 -16.27
CA TYR A 73 4.86 -3.04 -16.62
C TYR A 73 6.12 -3.29 -15.79
N GLY A 74 6.01 -4.12 -14.76
CA GLY A 74 7.11 -4.41 -13.86
C GLY A 74 6.96 -3.70 -12.52
N GLN A 75 7.60 -4.27 -11.50
CA GLN A 75 7.47 -3.78 -10.13
C GLN A 75 7.90 -2.32 -9.99
N HIS A 76 9.00 -1.94 -10.64
CA HIS A 76 9.49 -0.57 -10.56
C HIS A 76 8.46 0.43 -11.09
N SER A 77 7.86 0.12 -12.25
CA SER A 77 6.84 0.99 -12.84
C SER A 77 5.60 1.08 -11.95
N ALA A 78 5.22 -0.05 -11.32
CA ALA A 78 4.09 -0.07 -10.42
C ALA A 78 4.34 0.82 -9.20
N VAL A 79 5.53 0.74 -8.62
CA VAL A 79 5.90 1.58 -7.48
C VAL A 79 5.87 3.05 -7.88
N MET A 80 6.39 3.38 -9.06
CA MET A 80 6.37 4.77 -9.53
C MET A 80 4.94 5.28 -9.77
N ALA A 81 4.05 4.41 -10.27
CA ALA A 81 2.64 4.77 -10.43
C ALA A 81 2.01 5.07 -9.06
N GLY A 82 2.35 4.27 -8.06
CA GLY A 82 1.87 4.50 -6.70
C GLY A 82 2.38 5.81 -6.12
N PHE A 83 3.64 6.13 -6.34
CA PHE A 83 4.21 7.40 -5.91
C PHE A 83 3.46 8.58 -6.54
N SER A 84 3.12 8.45 -7.81
CA SER A 84 2.41 9.48 -8.55
C SER A 84 1.04 9.77 -7.94
N GLU A 85 0.41 8.74 -7.38
CA GLU A 85 -0.92 8.87 -6.76
C GLU A 85 -0.84 9.21 -5.27
N SER A 86 0.35 9.13 -4.67
CA SER A 86 0.46 9.34 -3.23
C SER A 86 0.30 10.81 -2.88
N ARG A 87 -0.33 11.06 -1.74
CA ARG A 87 -0.55 12.41 -1.22
C ARG A 87 0.20 12.67 0.08
N GLY A 88 0.83 11.64 0.62
CA GLY A 88 1.51 11.74 1.91
C GLY A 88 2.85 12.46 1.83
N GLU A 89 3.22 13.08 2.92
CA GLU A 89 4.55 13.68 3.06
C GLU A 89 5.59 12.60 3.34
N ILE A 90 5.15 11.50 3.97
CA ILE A 90 5.99 10.34 4.21
C ILE A 90 5.45 9.22 3.33
N VAL A 91 6.32 8.64 2.51
CA VAL A 91 5.93 7.55 1.62
C VAL A 91 6.84 6.35 1.92
N VAL A 92 6.22 5.21 2.25
CA VAL A 92 6.96 3.96 2.44
C VAL A 92 6.46 2.94 1.43
N THR A 93 7.32 1.99 1.07
CA THR A 93 6.94 0.90 0.16
C THR A 93 7.00 -0.42 0.92
N LEU A 94 6.17 -1.36 0.49
CA LEU A 94 6.08 -2.68 1.10
C LEU A 94 5.80 -3.70 0.00
N ASP A 95 6.33 -4.91 0.16
CA ASP A 95 6.04 -6.00 -0.79
C ASP A 95 4.73 -6.69 -0.41
N ALA A 96 3.98 -7.14 -1.44
CA ALA A 96 2.67 -7.74 -1.23
C ALA A 96 2.71 -9.18 -0.75
N ASP A 97 3.87 -9.82 -0.80
CA ASP A 97 4.01 -11.25 -0.49
C ASP A 97 4.13 -11.56 1.01
N LEU A 98 3.99 -10.54 1.85
CA LEU A 98 4.03 -10.65 3.31
C LEU A 98 5.40 -11.05 3.87
N GLN A 99 6.46 -11.01 3.07
CA GLN A 99 7.81 -11.25 3.57
C GLN A 99 8.27 -10.09 4.46
N ASN A 100 7.86 -8.87 4.11
CA ASN A 100 8.05 -7.72 4.98
C ASN A 100 6.74 -7.48 5.71
N PRO A 101 6.66 -7.78 7.00
CA PRO A 101 5.37 -7.72 7.69
C PRO A 101 4.84 -6.29 7.77
N PRO A 102 3.54 -6.09 7.49
CA PRO A 102 2.95 -4.76 7.61
C PRO A 102 3.12 -4.13 8.99
N GLU A 103 3.30 -4.95 10.02
CA GLU A 103 3.53 -4.48 11.39
C GLU A 103 4.81 -3.65 11.53
N GLU A 104 5.69 -3.71 10.53
CA GLU A 104 6.90 -2.88 10.50
C GLU A 104 6.65 -1.45 10.07
N ILE A 105 5.47 -1.17 9.48
CA ILE A 105 5.18 0.18 8.97
C ILE A 105 5.34 1.26 10.03
N PRO A 106 4.78 1.12 11.25
CA PRO A 106 4.96 2.18 12.25
C PRO A 106 6.42 2.45 12.57
N ARG A 107 7.25 1.41 12.61
CA ARG A 107 8.68 1.56 12.90
C ARG A 107 9.41 2.30 11.78
N LEU A 108 9.07 1.97 10.53
CA LEU A 108 9.67 2.65 9.38
C LEU A 108 9.29 4.12 9.35
N VAL A 109 8.03 4.42 9.63
CA VAL A 109 7.54 5.80 9.65
C VAL A 109 8.22 6.58 10.77
N ALA A 110 8.36 5.97 11.95
CA ALA A 110 9.04 6.63 13.08
C ALA A 110 10.48 6.99 12.73
N LYS A 111 11.18 6.12 12.00
CA LYS A 111 12.54 6.41 11.56
C LYS A 111 12.59 7.58 10.59
N MET A 112 11.62 7.65 9.68
CA MET A 112 11.58 8.74 8.72
C MET A 112 11.25 10.07 9.41
N ASP A 113 10.43 10.04 10.45
CA ASP A 113 10.15 11.22 11.27
C ASP A 113 11.42 11.73 11.95
N GLU A 114 12.37 10.86 12.23
CA GLU A 114 13.65 11.24 12.83
C GLU A 114 14.64 11.78 11.81
N GLY A 115 14.27 11.83 10.53
CA GLY A 115 15.13 12.36 9.50
C GLY A 115 15.95 11.34 8.73
N TYR A 116 15.63 10.06 8.87
CA TYR A 116 16.29 9.00 8.09
C TYR A 116 15.48 8.73 6.81
N ASP A 117 16.18 8.52 5.75
CA ASP A 117 15.55 8.19 4.45
C ASP A 117 15.34 6.69 4.26
#